data_04cfb6420308b8ab9267798fe8318dba
#
_entry.id   04cfb6420308b8ab9267798fe8318dba
#
_cell.length_a   1.000
_cell.length_b   1.000
_cell.length_c   1.000
_cell.angle_alpha   90.00
_cell.angle_beta   90.00
_cell.angle_gamma   90.00
#
_symmetry.space_group_name_H-M   'P 1'
#
loop_
_entity.id
_entity.type
_entity.pdbx_description
1 polymer ?
#
loop_
_entity_poly.entity_id
_entity_poly.type
_entity_poly.pdbx_seq_one_letter_code
_entity_poly.pdbx_strand_id
1 'polypeptide(L)'
;MKKIGLFFLLISAIAFAQESILDKRINSIIKDKKATIGLSVLGFENGFKYHKNGEKRFPMQSVFKFHIAAAVLHAVDQGTLSLHQKIFLKKSDLLENTWSPLRDKYPNGNIEVPLSEIIDYTVALSDNNGCDLLLRLIGGTQTVQKFMDSKGVKGFQIKYNEEAMHKDWKYQYENYSTPNSATQLLKKFYDGQLLSKESTEYLMKVMLGTKTGLNKMIEQLPKNTPVARKTGASGKNKDGLTGAENEIGIVTLPNGNHYSITLFVSNSIETDSVNCKIISDISKVVWDYFNK
;
A
#
# COMPACT_ATOMS: atom_id res chain seq x y z
N MET A 1 -34.76 -22.27 25.10
CA MET A 1 -33.29 -22.12 25.12
C MET A 1 -32.56 -23.04 24.10
N LYS A 2 -33.02 -24.23 23.74
CA LYS A 2 -32.32 -25.16 22.79
C LYS A 2 -32.28 -24.70 21.32
N LYS A 3 -33.20 -23.85 20.83
CA LYS A 3 -33.22 -23.37 19.43
C LYS A 3 -32.20 -22.27 19.12
N ILE A 4 -31.79 -21.46 20.11
CA ILE A 4 -30.80 -20.40 19.94
C ILE A 4 -29.38 -20.99 19.79
N GLY A 5 -29.06 -22.04 20.55
CA GLY A 5 -27.76 -22.71 20.44
C GLY A 5 -27.50 -23.40 19.10
N LEU A 6 -28.55 -23.96 18.46
CA LEU A 6 -28.43 -24.62 17.16
C LEU A 6 -28.20 -23.59 16.02
N PHE A 7 -28.79 -22.39 16.12
CA PHE A 7 -28.62 -21.31 15.16
C PHE A 7 -27.19 -20.76 15.17
N PHE A 8 -26.59 -20.56 16.35
CA PHE A 8 -25.19 -20.15 16.48
C PHE A 8 -24.18 -21.20 15.95
N LEU A 9 -24.46 -22.48 16.15
CA LEU A 9 -23.64 -23.58 15.63
C LEU A 9 -23.69 -23.66 14.10
N LEU A 10 -24.83 -23.41 13.49
CA LEU A 10 -24.98 -23.37 12.03
C LEU A 10 -24.22 -22.19 11.40
N ILE A 11 -24.30 -20.99 11.99
CA ILE A 11 -23.58 -19.80 11.50
C ILE A 11 -22.08 -20.00 11.59
N SER A 12 -21.57 -20.56 12.69
CA SER A 12 -20.14 -20.85 12.84
C SER A 12 -19.65 -21.90 11.82
N ALA A 13 -20.40 -22.95 11.57
CA ALA A 13 -20.06 -23.98 10.60
C ALA A 13 -20.02 -23.43 9.15
N ILE A 14 -20.93 -22.53 8.79
CA ILE A 14 -20.94 -21.87 7.48
C ILE A 14 -19.72 -20.94 7.34
N ALA A 15 -19.39 -20.18 8.37
CA ALA A 15 -18.21 -19.29 8.36
C ALA A 15 -16.89 -20.07 8.19
N PHE A 16 -16.72 -21.17 8.92
CA PHE A 16 -15.57 -22.08 8.76
C PHE A 16 -15.49 -22.70 7.36
N ALA A 17 -16.62 -23.12 6.80
CA ALA A 17 -16.66 -23.67 5.45
C ALA A 17 -16.27 -22.63 4.39
N GLN A 18 -16.70 -21.38 4.54
CA GLN A 18 -16.35 -20.28 3.61
C GLN A 18 -14.88 -19.89 3.70
N GLU A 19 -14.30 -19.81 4.90
CA GLU A 19 -12.87 -19.55 5.09
C GLU A 19 -12.01 -20.67 4.50
N SER A 20 -12.43 -21.94 4.65
CA SER A 20 -11.78 -23.10 4.02
C SER A 20 -11.81 -23.02 2.49
N ILE A 21 -12.89 -22.51 1.89
CA ILE A 21 -12.99 -22.32 0.44
C ILE A 21 -12.07 -21.20 -0.02
N LEU A 22 -12.03 -20.08 0.70
CA LEU A 22 -11.12 -18.96 0.44
C LEU A 22 -9.67 -19.43 0.46
N ASP A 23 -9.28 -20.16 1.52
CA ASP A 23 -7.93 -20.71 1.67
C ASP A 23 -7.54 -21.64 0.50
N LYS A 24 -8.44 -22.55 0.11
CA LYS A 24 -8.20 -23.45 -1.04
C LYS A 24 -8.02 -22.71 -2.34
N ARG A 25 -8.84 -21.68 -2.63
CA ARG A 25 -8.74 -20.86 -3.85
C ARG A 25 -7.44 -20.09 -3.87
N ILE A 26 -7.04 -19.46 -2.75
CA ILE A 26 -5.77 -18.73 -2.65
C ILE A 26 -4.59 -19.69 -2.80
N ASN A 27 -4.61 -20.84 -2.12
CA ASN A 27 -3.55 -21.85 -2.24
C ASN A 27 -3.39 -22.35 -3.67
N SER A 28 -4.48 -22.51 -4.43
CA SER A 28 -4.41 -22.93 -5.84
C SER A 28 -3.72 -21.89 -6.74
N ILE A 29 -3.83 -20.60 -6.41
CA ILE A 29 -3.15 -19.51 -7.14
C ILE A 29 -1.65 -19.52 -6.87
N ILE A 30 -1.25 -19.75 -5.61
CA ILE A 30 0.14 -19.57 -5.17
C ILE A 30 0.99 -20.84 -5.17
N LYS A 31 0.37 -22.01 -5.23
CA LYS A 31 0.98 -23.34 -5.00
C LYS A 31 2.27 -23.58 -5.79
N ASP A 32 2.27 -23.25 -7.09
CA ASP A 32 3.38 -23.57 -8.00
C ASP A 32 4.20 -22.32 -8.38
N LYS A 33 4.03 -21.21 -7.63
CA LYS A 33 4.73 -19.96 -7.93
C LYS A 33 6.11 -19.93 -7.28
N LYS A 34 7.09 -19.59 -8.08
CA LYS A 34 8.48 -19.40 -7.63
C LYS A 34 8.65 -18.00 -7.05
N ALA A 35 7.89 -17.70 -6.01
CA ALA A 35 7.84 -16.42 -5.31
C ALA A 35 7.45 -16.61 -3.85
N THR A 36 7.80 -15.67 -3.01
CA THR A 36 7.25 -15.58 -1.66
C THR A 36 6.06 -14.62 -1.67
N ILE A 37 4.88 -15.10 -1.30
CA ILE A 37 3.65 -14.32 -1.29
C ILE A 37 3.26 -14.00 0.16
N GLY A 38 3.04 -12.72 0.44
CA GLY A 38 2.46 -12.18 1.65
C GLY A 38 1.07 -11.63 1.38
N LEU A 39 0.09 -12.04 2.16
CA LEU A 39 -1.29 -11.60 2.07
C LEU A 39 -1.83 -11.31 3.45
N SER A 40 -2.56 -10.22 3.59
CA SER A 40 -3.41 -9.97 4.75
C SER A 40 -4.69 -9.27 4.31
N VAL A 41 -5.80 -9.66 4.91
CA VAL A 41 -7.14 -9.11 4.65
C VAL A 41 -7.82 -8.83 5.98
N LEU A 42 -8.47 -7.68 6.10
CA LEU A 42 -9.23 -7.26 7.27
C LEU A 42 -10.56 -6.64 6.82
N GLY A 43 -11.68 -7.31 7.10
CA GLY A 43 -13.01 -6.74 6.95
C GLY A 43 -13.30 -5.73 8.06
N PHE A 44 -13.75 -4.53 7.70
CA PHE A 44 -13.86 -3.44 8.67
C PHE A 44 -15.10 -3.58 9.55
N GLU A 45 -16.23 -3.92 8.97
CA GLU A 45 -17.52 -3.99 9.64
C GLU A 45 -17.76 -5.35 10.33
N ASN A 46 -17.23 -6.44 9.75
CA ASN A 46 -17.44 -7.80 10.26
C ASN A 46 -16.25 -8.37 11.04
N GLY A 47 -15.12 -7.63 11.08
CA GLY A 47 -13.91 -8.07 11.79
C GLY A 47 -13.23 -9.30 11.19
N PHE A 48 -13.59 -9.72 9.99
CA PHE A 48 -12.97 -10.85 9.29
C PHE A 48 -11.46 -10.65 9.13
N LYS A 49 -10.67 -11.70 9.40
CA LYS A 49 -9.22 -11.68 9.26
C LYS A 49 -8.75 -12.92 8.53
N TYR A 50 -7.91 -12.70 7.52
CA TYR A 50 -7.24 -13.78 6.82
C TYR A 50 -5.82 -13.37 6.45
N HIS A 51 -4.84 -14.28 6.54
CA HIS A 51 -3.48 -13.97 6.11
C HIS A 51 -2.71 -15.22 5.65
N LYS A 52 -1.71 -14.97 4.79
CA LYS A 52 -0.62 -15.89 4.44
C LYS A 52 0.69 -15.17 4.64
N ASN A 53 1.64 -15.74 5.36
CA ASN A 53 2.89 -15.09 5.72
C ASN A 53 2.68 -13.70 6.37
N GLY A 54 1.60 -13.54 7.15
CA GLY A 54 1.14 -12.24 7.66
C GLY A 54 2.15 -11.50 8.52
N GLU A 55 3.07 -12.19 9.19
CA GLU A 55 4.14 -11.63 10.03
C GLU A 55 5.54 -11.66 9.37
N LYS A 56 5.64 -12.20 8.15
CA LYS A 56 6.91 -12.19 7.42
C LYS A 56 7.20 -10.79 6.89
N ARG A 57 8.46 -10.37 6.93
CA ARG A 57 8.93 -9.09 6.40
C ARG A 57 9.04 -9.14 4.88
N PHE A 58 8.50 -8.13 4.22
CA PHE A 58 8.57 -7.95 2.77
C PHE A 58 9.09 -6.56 2.44
N PRO A 59 9.97 -6.40 1.44
CA PRO A 59 10.39 -5.07 1.00
C PRO A 59 9.19 -4.30 0.45
N MET A 60 8.97 -3.09 0.95
CA MET A 60 7.77 -2.30 0.62
C MET A 60 7.83 -1.69 -0.77
N GLN A 61 9.03 -1.33 -1.24
CA GLN A 61 9.15 -0.44 -2.39
C GLN A 61 8.21 0.78 -2.22
N SER A 62 7.69 1.33 -3.27
CA SER A 62 6.86 2.54 -3.21
C SER A 62 5.61 2.46 -2.33
N VAL A 63 5.26 1.33 -1.73
CA VAL A 63 4.21 1.26 -0.69
C VAL A 63 4.55 2.19 0.49
N PHE A 64 5.83 2.38 0.81
CA PHE A 64 6.25 3.26 1.91
C PHE A 64 5.87 4.75 1.69
N LYS A 65 5.55 5.17 0.46
CA LYS A 65 5.11 6.52 0.14
C LYS A 65 3.77 6.88 0.79
N PHE A 66 2.93 5.88 1.07
CA PHE A 66 1.75 6.08 1.91
C PHE A 66 2.12 6.53 3.33
N HIS A 67 3.11 5.89 3.95
CA HIS A 67 3.59 6.25 5.30
C HIS A 67 4.18 7.68 5.30
N ILE A 68 4.93 8.03 4.25
CA ILE A 68 5.53 9.36 4.11
C ILE A 68 4.44 10.43 3.96
N ALA A 69 3.47 10.21 3.07
CA ALA A 69 2.37 11.14 2.87
C ALA A 69 1.55 11.34 4.16
N ALA A 70 1.30 10.27 4.92
CA ALA A 70 0.64 10.36 6.21
C ALA A 70 1.46 11.18 7.23
N ALA A 71 2.79 11.03 7.27
CA ALA A 71 3.65 11.83 8.15
C ALA A 71 3.68 13.31 7.75
N VAL A 72 3.70 13.62 6.44
CA VAL A 72 3.59 14.99 5.93
C VAL A 72 2.25 15.61 6.29
N LEU A 73 1.16 14.88 6.10
CA LEU A 73 -0.19 15.35 6.44
C LEU A 73 -0.38 15.51 7.95
N HIS A 74 0.29 14.70 8.77
CA HIS A 74 0.35 14.94 10.20
C HIS A 74 1.00 16.28 10.54
N ALA A 75 2.07 16.68 9.84
CA ALA A 75 2.68 18.00 9.99
C ALA A 75 1.74 19.13 9.53
N VAL A 76 0.89 18.87 8.53
CA VAL A 76 -0.21 19.79 8.14
C VAL A 76 -1.24 19.89 9.26
N ASP A 77 -1.67 18.79 9.85
CA ASP A 77 -2.61 18.76 10.97
C ASP A 77 -2.09 19.50 12.21
N GLN A 78 -0.76 19.49 12.40
CA GLN A 78 -0.09 20.26 13.48
C GLN A 78 0.12 21.73 13.14
N GLY A 79 -0.27 22.19 11.95
CA GLY A 79 -0.08 23.59 11.50
C GLY A 79 1.38 23.97 11.16
N THR A 80 2.31 23.01 11.14
CA THR A 80 3.72 23.26 10.77
C THR A 80 3.92 23.30 9.25
N LEU A 81 3.01 22.68 8.49
CA LEU A 81 2.94 22.73 7.03
C LEU A 81 1.53 23.13 6.58
N SER A 82 1.38 23.47 5.31
CA SER A 82 0.07 23.72 4.67
C SER A 82 0.04 23.07 3.29
N LEU A 83 -1.09 22.42 2.93
CA LEU A 83 -1.26 21.85 1.59
C LEU A 83 -1.08 22.88 0.46
N HIS A 84 -1.39 24.14 0.73
CA HIS A 84 -1.30 25.23 -0.25
C HIS A 84 0.08 25.92 -0.27
N GLN A 85 0.96 25.63 0.70
CA GLN A 85 2.30 26.23 0.70
C GLN A 85 3.07 25.81 -0.55
N LYS A 86 3.86 26.76 -1.05
CA LYS A 86 4.76 26.55 -2.19
C LYS A 86 6.07 25.94 -1.69
N ILE A 87 6.48 24.86 -2.33
CA ILE A 87 7.77 24.21 -2.11
C ILE A 87 8.65 24.48 -3.31
N PHE A 88 9.84 25.04 -3.09
CA PHE A 88 10.78 25.30 -4.16
C PHE A 88 11.43 23.98 -4.62
N LEU A 89 11.07 23.54 -5.83
CA LEU A 89 11.58 22.36 -6.50
C LEU A 89 12.85 22.74 -7.27
N LYS A 90 14.02 22.40 -6.72
CA LYS A 90 15.30 22.67 -7.37
C LYS A 90 15.53 21.73 -8.55
N LYS A 91 16.28 22.16 -9.55
CA LYS A 91 16.73 21.25 -10.63
C LYS A 91 17.50 20.05 -10.07
N SER A 92 18.31 20.25 -9.03
CA SER A 92 19.07 19.18 -8.35
C SER A 92 18.21 18.16 -7.61
N ASP A 93 16.95 18.47 -7.33
CA ASP A 93 15.99 17.53 -6.70
C ASP A 93 15.41 16.54 -7.71
N LEU A 94 15.58 16.79 -8.99
CA LEU A 94 15.01 16.03 -10.11
C LEU A 94 16.05 15.07 -10.69
N LEU A 95 16.31 13.96 -9.97
CA LEU A 95 17.25 12.93 -10.41
C LEU A 95 16.75 12.29 -11.72
N GLU A 96 17.67 12.07 -12.68
CA GLU A 96 17.33 11.57 -14.01
C GLU A 96 17.09 10.07 -14.04
N ASN A 97 17.89 9.30 -13.30
CA ASN A 97 17.87 7.83 -13.33
C ASN A 97 16.84 7.23 -12.36
N THR A 98 15.63 7.82 -12.30
CA THR A 98 14.55 7.31 -11.46
C THR A 98 13.19 7.61 -12.06
N TRP A 99 12.17 6.86 -11.66
CA TRP A 99 10.78 7.11 -12.07
C TRP A 99 10.28 8.43 -11.44
N SER A 100 9.98 9.42 -12.27
CA SER A 100 9.50 10.71 -11.79
C SER A 100 8.64 11.48 -12.81
N PRO A 101 7.33 11.26 -12.83
CA PRO A 101 6.39 12.09 -13.59
C PRO A 101 6.42 13.57 -13.19
N LEU A 102 6.81 13.90 -11.94
CA LEU A 102 7.00 15.27 -11.48
C LEU A 102 8.16 15.95 -12.25
N ARG A 103 9.29 15.24 -12.44
CA ARG A 103 10.40 15.71 -13.28
C ARG A 103 9.94 15.92 -14.72
N ASP A 104 9.15 14.99 -15.25
CA ASP A 104 8.69 15.06 -16.64
C ASP A 104 7.77 16.28 -16.86
N LYS A 105 6.99 16.68 -15.84
CA LYS A 105 6.19 17.90 -15.86
C LYS A 105 7.04 19.17 -15.70
N TYR A 106 8.06 19.13 -14.84
CA TYR A 106 8.90 20.28 -14.50
C TYR A 106 10.39 20.00 -14.82
N PRO A 107 10.75 19.74 -16.08
CA PRO A 107 12.09 19.22 -16.44
C PRO A 107 13.24 20.17 -16.09
N ASN A 108 12.97 21.47 -16.00
CA ASN A 108 13.98 22.48 -15.66
C ASN A 108 14.11 22.74 -14.15
N GLY A 109 13.17 22.25 -13.35
CA GLY A 109 13.12 22.59 -11.91
C GLY A 109 13.07 24.11 -11.66
N ASN A 110 13.63 24.52 -10.52
CA ASN A 110 13.72 25.93 -10.10
C ASN A 110 12.36 26.66 -10.14
N ILE A 111 11.33 25.99 -9.66
CA ILE A 111 9.94 26.45 -9.65
C ILE A 111 9.29 26.14 -8.31
N GLU A 112 8.32 26.95 -7.95
CA GLU A 112 7.48 26.70 -6.77
C GLU A 112 6.30 25.81 -7.14
N VAL A 113 6.13 24.71 -6.41
CA VAL A 113 5.05 23.72 -6.60
C VAL A 113 4.26 23.60 -5.30
N PRO A 114 2.91 23.56 -5.32
CA PRO A 114 2.13 23.35 -4.11
C PRO A 114 2.47 22.00 -3.44
N LEU A 115 2.51 21.97 -2.11
CA LEU A 115 2.74 20.73 -1.36
C LEU A 115 1.72 19.64 -1.73
N SER A 116 0.45 20.02 -1.92
CA SER A 116 -0.60 19.10 -2.36
C SER A 116 -0.25 18.41 -3.67
N GLU A 117 0.28 19.13 -4.64
CA GLU A 117 0.67 18.55 -5.92
C GLU A 117 1.83 17.54 -5.77
N ILE A 118 2.81 17.85 -4.93
CA ILE A 118 3.93 16.94 -4.67
C ILE A 118 3.43 15.65 -4.01
N ILE A 119 2.47 15.73 -3.08
CA ILE A 119 1.84 14.57 -2.47
C ILE A 119 1.07 13.75 -3.52
N ASP A 120 0.29 14.41 -4.39
CA ASP A 120 -0.46 13.75 -5.46
C ASP A 120 0.46 12.96 -6.40
N TYR A 121 1.57 13.57 -6.85
CA TYR A 121 2.57 12.89 -7.68
C TYR A 121 3.22 11.71 -6.94
N THR A 122 3.58 11.91 -5.67
CA THR A 122 4.24 10.89 -4.85
C THR A 122 3.36 9.67 -4.61
N VAL A 123 2.08 9.87 -4.32
CA VAL A 123 1.16 8.77 -3.96
C VAL A 123 0.47 8.19 -5.18
N ALA A 124 -0.22 9.02 -5.99
CA ALA A 124 -1.04 8.54 -7.09
C ALA A 124 -0.22 8.10 -8.31
N LEU A 125 0.92 8.76 -8.58
CA LEU A 125 1.81 8.46 -9.71
C LEU A 125 3.10 7.77 -9.27
N SER A 126 3.27 7.56 -7.95
CA SER A 126 4.44 6.88 -7.37
C SER A 126 5.78 7.57 -7.64
N ASP A 127 5.80 8.90 -7.67
CA ASP A 127 6.98 9.71 -8.01
C ASP A 127 8.10 9.55 -6.97
N ASN A 128 9.33 9.28 -7.43
CA ASN A 128 10.48 9.05 -6.55
C ASN A 128 11.15 10.36 -6.11
N ASN A 129 11.26 11.35 -7.00
CA ASN A 129 11.84 12.65 -6.64
C ASN A 129 10.91 13.41 -5.67
N GLY A 130 9.60 13.37 -5.92
CA GLY A 130 8.60 13.91 -4.98
C GLY A 130 8.66 13.23 -3.62
N CYS A 131 8.85 11.91 -3.59
CA CYS A 131 9.04 11.15 -2.36
C CYS A 131 10.22 11.66 -1.52
N ASP A 132 11.39 11.82 -2.14
CA ASP A 132 12.59 12.27 -1.45
C ASP A 132 12.51 13.76 -1.06
N LEU A 133 11.81 14.57 -1.86
CA LEU A 133 11.51 15.96 -1.50
C LEU A 133 10.61 16.03 -0.26
N LEU A 134 9.55 15.23 -0.19
CA LEU A 134 8.67 15.14 1.00
C LEU A 134 9.44 14.67 2.23
N LEU A 135 10.32 13.66 2.10
CA LEU A 135 11.16 13.22 3.21
C LEU A 135 12.08 14.32 3.71
N ARG A 136 12.75 15.06 2.82
CA ARG A 136 13.60 16.19 3.21
C ARG A 136 12.79 17.28 3.94
N LEU A 137 11.58 17.56 3.47
CA LEU A 137 10.71 18.57 4.06
C LEU A 137 10.37 18.31 5.53
N ILE A 138 10.17 17.04 5.89
CA ILE A 138 9.80 16.64 7.26
C ILE A 138 10.98 16.15 8.12
N GLY A 139 12.22 16.21 7.63
CA GLY A 139 13.41 15.80 8.39
C GLY A 139 13.80 14.32 8.26
N GLY A 140 13.37 13.64 7.19
CA GLY A 140 13.85 12.33 6.79
C GLY A 140 13.02 11.14 7.28
N THR A 141 13.53 9.94 6.99
CA THR A 141 12.86 8.66 7.26
C THR A 141 12.59 8.42 8.74
N GLN A 142 13.45 8.91 9.63
CA GLN A 142 13.28 8.77 11.09
C GLN A 142 12.04 9.52 11.60
N THR A 143 11.66 10.65 10.98
CA THR A 143 10.43 11.35 11.34
C THR A 143 9.21 10.51 10.99
N VAL A 144 9.20 9.86 9.83
CA VAL A 144 8.14 8.92 9.44
C VAL A 144 8.07 7.75 10.42
N GLN A 145 9.22 7.16 10.78
CA GLN A 145 9.28 6.05 11.72
C GLN A 145 8.68 6.45 13.08
N LYS A 146 9.13 7.59 13.65
CA LYS A 146 8.63 8.10 14.95
C LYS A 146 7.13 8.39 14.90
N PHE A 147 6.62 8.98 13.82
CA PHE A 147 5.20 9.25 13.67
C PHE A 147 4.39 7.94 13.68
N MET A 148 4.77 6.95 12.90
CA MET A 148 4.08 5.66 12.85
C MET A 148 4.17 4.91 14.19
N ASP A 149 5.33 4.95 14.86
CA ASP A 149 5.50 4.37 16.20
C ASP A 149 4.59 5.03 17.23
N SER A 150 4.42 6.35 17.17
CA SER A 150 3.50 7.11 18.04
C SER A 150 2.02 6.72 17.84
N LYS A 151 1.69 6.25 16.64
CA LYS A 151 0.35 5.72 16.30
C LYS A 151 0.21 4.23 16.58
N GLY A 152 1.21 3.61 17.21
CA GLY A 152 1.20 2.19 17.57
C GLY A 152 1.28 1.25 16.38
N VAL A 153 1.82 1.69 15.23
CA VAL A 153 2.08 0.84 14.08
C VAL A 153 3.33 0.02 14.36
N LYS A 154 3.26 -1.29 14.20
CA LYS A 154 4.37 -2.23 14.45
C LYS A 154 4.61 -3.08 13.20
N GLY A 155 5.75 -3.77 13.13
CA GLY A 155 6.04 -4.71 12.04
C GLY A 155 6.42 -4.05 10.71
N PHE A 156 6.94 -2.83 10.75
CA PHE A 156 7.48 -2.12 9.59
C PHE A 156 8.78 -1.41 9.95
N GLN A 157 9.54 -1.00 8.93
CA GLN A 157 10.73 -0.15 9.05
C GLN A 157 10.91 0.66 7.78
N ILE A 158 11.26 1.95 7.91
CA ILE A 158 11.67 2.82 6.82
C ILE A 158 13.03 3.41 7.17
N LYS A 159 14.08 2.92 6.52
CA LYS A 159 15.48 3.27 6.77
C LYS A 159 16.07 4.16 5.69
N TYR A 160 15.73 3.89 4.44
CA TYR A 160 16.30 4.55 3.27
C TYR A 160 15.23 5.35 2.50
N ASN A 161 15.65 6.44 1.87
CA ASN A 161 14.89 7.16 0.86
C ASN A 161 15.07 6.51 -0.52
N GLU A 162 14.40 7.04 -1.56
CA GLU A 162 14.47 6.45 -2.91
C GLU A 162 15.88 6.51 -3.50
N GLU A 163 16.58 7.66 -3.36
CA GLU A 163 17.95 7.82 -3.85
C GLU A 163 18.90 6.78 -3.22
N ALA A 164 18.80 6.55 -1.92
CA ALA A 164 19.64 5.58 -1.22
C ALA A 164 19.31 4.14 -1.64
N MET A 165 18.03 3.79 -1.83
CA MET A 165 17.64 2.45 -2.28
C MET A 165 18.18 2.11 -3.68
N HIS A 166 18.44 3.12 -4.54
CA HIS A 166 19.05 2.90 -5.86
C HIS A 166 20.54 2.56 -5.82
N LYS A 167 21.22 2.81 -4.70
CA LYS A 167 22.67 2.57 -4.57
C LYS A 167 23.04 1.10 -4.37
N ASP A 168 22.18 0.32 -3.72
CA ASP A 168 22.39 -1.12 -3.52
C ASP A 168 21.02 -1.85 -3.52
N TRP A 169 20.93 -2.92 -4.30
CA TRP A 169 19.76 -3.80 -4.37
C TRP A 169 19.28 -4.28 -2.99
N LYS A 170 20.19 -4.48 -2.05
CA LYS A 170 19.88 -4.99 -0.70
C LYS A 170 19.16 -3.96 0.16
N TYR A 171 19.30 -2.67 -0.10
CA TYR A 171 18.72 -1.62 0.73
C TYR A 171 17.18 -1.64 0.71
N GLN A 172 16.57 -2.15 -0.37
CA GLN A 172 15.11 -2.29 -0.42
C GLN A 172 14.55 -3.19 0.69
N TYR A 173 15.31 -4.19 1.15
CA TYR A 173 14.88 -5.13 2.20
C TYR A 173 14.93 -4.51 3.61
N GLU A 174 15.58 -3.38 3.75
CA GLU A 174 15.62 -2.61 5.00
C GLU A 174 14.40 -1.66 5.14
N ASN A 175 13.70 -1.40 4.02
CA ASN A 175 12.40 -0.73 4.00
C ASN A 175 11.32 -1.81 3.89
N TYR A 176 10.89 -2.36 5.00
CA TYR A 176 9.97 -3.50 5.01
C TYR A 176 8.67 -3.21 5.77
N SER A 177 7.64 -3.97 5.43
CA SER A 177 6.44 -4.15 6.25
C SER A 177 6.06 -5.62 6.31
N THR A 178 5.34 -6.02 7.36
CA THR A 178 4.60 -7.27 7.33
C THR A 178 3.21 -7.04 6.70
N PRO A 179 2.60 -8.04 6.04
CA PRO A 179 1.26 -7.89 5.49
C PRO A 179 0.23 -7.46 6.55
N ASN A 180 0.29 -8.03 7.75
CA ASN A 180 -0.61 -7.67 8.84
C ASN A 180 -0.42 -6.22 9.29
N SER A 181 0.81 -5.74 9.36
CA SER A 181 1.11 -4.34 9.69
C SER A 181 0.48 -3.38 8.69
N ALA A 182 0.71 -3.61 7.39
CA ALA A 182 0.20 -2.75 6.33
C ALA A 182 -1.35 -2.72 6.30
N THR A 183 -1.99 -3.89 6.48
CA THR A 183 -3.45 -4.02 6.53
C THR A 183 -4.04 -3.30 7.74
N GLN A 184 -3.43 -3.44 8.93
CA GLN A 184 -3.86 -2.74 10.14
C GLN A 184 -3.62 -1.23 10.06
N LEU A 185 -2.53 -0.80 9.42
CA LEU A 185 -2.26 0.62 9.17
C LEU A 185 -3.36 1.25 8.30
N LEU A 186 -3.80 0.57 7.23
CA LEU A 186 -4.92 1.02 6.41
C LEU A 186 -6.23 1.11 7.22
N LYS A 187 -6.49 0.18 8.13
CA LYS A 187 -7.65 0.24 9.03
C LYS A 187 -7.57 1.46 9.98
N LYS A 188 -6.40 1.67 10.62
CA LYS A 188 -6.18 2.86 11.47
C LYS A 188 -6.37 4.17 10.69
N PHE A 189 -5.91 4.21 9.44
CA PHE A 189 -6.11 5.34 8.53
C PHE A 189 -7.60 5.58 8.25
N TYR A 190 -8.32 4.55 7.87
CA TYR A 190 -9.76 4.60 7.59
C TYR A 190 -10.57 5.08 8.82
N ASP A 191 -10.20 4.61 10.02
CA ASP A 191 -10.85 4.98 11.28
C ASP A 191 -10.49 6.39 11.79
N GLY A 192 -9.69 7.17 11.03
CA GLY A 192 -9.27 8.51 11.44
C GLY A 192 -8.29 8.53 12.63
N GLN A 193 -7.63 7.39 12.92
CA GLN A 193 -6.70 7.30 14.06
C GLN A 193 -5.30 7.84 13.76
N LEU A 194 -4.99 8.10 12.47
CA LEU A 194 -3.68 8.62 12.05
C LEU A 194 -3.68 10.13 11.91
N LEU A 195 -4.69 10.70 11.27
CA LEU A 195 -4.75 12.06 10.76
C LEU A 195 -6.08 12.75 11.16
N SER A 196 -6.17 14.06 10.97
CA SER A 196 -7.44 14.78 11.00
C SER A 196 -8.41 14.23 9.96
N LYS A 197 -9.69 14.60 10.08
CA LYS A 197 -10.71 14.23 9.10
C LYS A 197 -10.34 14.75 7.71
N GLU A 198 -9.96 16.01 7.61
CA GLU A 198 -9.62 16.70 6.36
C GLU A 198 -8.42 16.04 5.66
N SER A 199 -7.36 15.76 6.41
CA SER A 199 -6.16 15.09 5.89
C SER A 199 -6.43 13.62 5.52
N THR A 200 -7.31 12.93 6.25
CA THR A 200 -7.75 11.57 5.92
C THR A 200 -8.53 11.56 4.60
N GLU A 201 -9.51 12.46 4.44
CA GLU A 201 -10.30 12.58 3.21
C GLU A 201 -9.42 12.96 2.00
N TYR A 202 -8.47 13.87 2.20
CA TYR A 202 -7.53 14.26 1.15
C TYR A 202 -6.68 13.05 0.70
N LEU A 203 -6.01 12.36 1.62
CA LEU A 203 -5.15 11.22 1.27
C LEU A 203 -5.97 10.06 0.67
N MET A 204 -7.18 9.82 1.17
CA MET A 204 -8.11 8.84 0.60
C MET A 204 -8.43 9.17 -0.86
N LYS A 205 -8.75 10.43 -1.17
CA LYS A 205 -8.97 10.90 -2.54
C LYS A 205 -7.76 10.69 -3.45
N VAL A 206 -6.56 11.00 -2.96
CA VAL A 206 -5.30 10.79 -3.70
C VAL A 206 -5.09 9.31 -4.00
N MET A 207 -5.30 8.42 -3.02
CA MET A 207 -5.18 6.97 -3.18
C MET A 207 -6.22 6.39 -4.14
N LEU A 208 -7.46 6.87 -4.13
CA LEU A 208 -8.50 6.51 -5.10
C LEU A 208 -8.10 6.93 -6.53
N GLY A 209 -7.31 7.99 -6.67
CA GLY A 209 -6.78 8.50 -7.93
C GLY A 209 -5.54 7.78 -8.45
N THR A 210 -5.05 6.71 -7.80
CA THR A 210 -3.83 6.00 -8.19
C THR A 210 -3.86 5.51 -9.65
N LYS A 211 -2.83 5.88 -10.43
CA LYS A 211 -2.71 5.59 -11.87
C LYS A 211 -1.76 4.43 -12.19
N THR A 212 -0.99 3.95 -11.20
CA THR A 212 -0.05 2.84 -11.40
C THR A 212 -0.70 1.49 -11.13
N GLY A 213 -0.17 0.38 -11.70
CA GLY A 213 -0.60 -0.99 -11.42
C GLY A 213 -2.05 -1.28 -11.83
N LEU A 214 -2.48 -0.82 -13.00
CA LEU A 214 -3.83 -1.10 -13.52
C LEU A 214 -4.05 -2.60 -13.79
N ASN A 215 -2.98 -3.34 -13.97
CA ASN A 215 -2.91 -4.79 -14.18
C ASN A 215 -2.70 -5.60 -12.88
N LYS A 216 -3.00 -5.02 -11.71
CA LYS A 216 -2.86 -5.64 -10.40
C LYS A 216 -4.21 -5.77 -9.70
N MET A 217 -4.34 -5.26 -8.48
CA MET A 217 -5.50 -5.44 -7.61
C MET A 217 -6.84 -5.16 -8.28
N ILE A 218 -6.93 -4.10 -9.10
CA ILE A 218 -8.18 -3.66 -9.71
C ILE A 218 -8.52 -4.35 -11.04
N GLU A 219 -7.59 -5.08 -11.65
CA GLU A 219 -7.71 -5.61 -13.01
C GLU A 219 -8.97 -6.46 -13.22
N GLN A 220 -9.26 -7.35 -12.25
CA GLN A 220 -10.38 -8.28 -12.33
C GLN A 220 -11.58 -7.87 -11.46
N LEU A 221 -11.50 -6.75 -10.76
CA LEU A 221 -12.65 -6.25 -10.01
C LEU A 221 -13.69 -5.65 -10.97
N PRO A 222 -14.97 -5.60 -10.58
CA PRO A 222 -15.98 -4.90 -11.37
C PRO A 222 -15.54 -3.47 -11.70
N LYS A 223 -15.86 -3.01 -12.90
CA LYS A 223 -15.55 -1.63 -13.31
C LYS A 223 -16.10 -0.64 -12.28
N ASN A 224 -15.32 0.40 -12.01
CA ASN A 224 -15.65 1.46 -11.06
C ASN A 224 -15.72 1.03 -9.58
N THR A 225 -15.23 -0.17 -9.22
CA THR A 225 -15.01 -0.51 -7.80
C THR A 225 -14.08 0.52 -7.18
N PRO A 226 -14.49 1.26 -6.12
CA PRO A 226 -13.60 2.21 -5.49
C PRO A 226 -12.53 1.47 -4.70
N VAL A 227 -11.26 1.71 -5.06
CA VAL A 227 -10.09 1.14 -4.37
C VAL A 227 -9.09 2.25 -4.09
N ALA A 228 -8.99 2.67 -2.84
CA ALA A 228 -7.94 3.56 -2.38
C ALA A 228 -6.67 2.73 -2.19
N ARG A 229 -5.64 2.92 -3.03
CA ARG A 229 -4.52 1.97 -3.13
C ARG A 229 -3.15 2.61 -3.33
N LYS A 230 -2.10 1.85 -2.99
CA LYS A 230 -0.71 2.20 -3.28
C LYS A 230 0.05 0.97 -3.77
N THR A 231 0.73 1.14 -4.90
CA THR A 231 1.58 0.10 -5.51
C THR A 231 3.05 0.24 -5.09
N GLY A 232 3.81 -0.85 -5.25
CA GLY A 232 5.27 -0.84 -5.14
C GLY A 232 5.87 -1.90 -6.06
N ALA A 233 6.99 -1.60 -6.71
CA ALA A 233 7.70 -2.53 -7.57
C ALA A 233 9.20 -2.25 -7.55
N SER A 234 10.02 -3.32 -7.56
CA SER A 234 11.48 -3.21 -7.58
C SER A 234 12.07 -3.32 -9.00
N GLY A 235 11.29 -3.84 -9.95
CA GLY A 235 11.86 -4.40 -11.16
C GLY A 235 12.69 -5.67 -10.86
N LYS A 236 13.53 -6.08 -11.84
CA LYS A 236 14.39 -7.26 -11.71
C LYS A 236 15.86 -6.86 -11.53
N ASN A 237 16.57 -7.63 -10.73
CA ASN A 237 18.03 -7.52 -10.69
C ASN A 237 18.68 -8.22 -11.89
N LYS A 238 20.02 -8.19 -11.93
CA LYS A 238 20.83 -8.84 -12.99
C LYS A 238 20.64 -10.36 -13.08
N ASP A 239 20.19 -10.99 -12.01
CA ASP A 239 19.95 -12.44 -11.94
C ASP A 239 18.49 -12.80 -12.29
N GLY A 240 17.69 -11.81 -12.72
CA GLY A 240 16.29 -12.00 -13.07
C GLY A 240 15.33 -12.08 -11.86
N LEU A 241 15.82 -11.77 -10.64
CA LEU A 241 15.04 -11.80 -9.42
C LEU A 241 14.26 -10.50 -9.23
N THR A 242 12.94 -10.57 -9.08
CA THR A 242 12.07 -9.48 -8.63
C THR A 242 12.08 -9.43 -7.11
N GLY A 243 12.57 -8.34 -6.52
CA GLY A 243 12.61 -8.14 -5.06
C GLY A 243 11.22 -7.92 -4.47
N ALA A 244 10.41 -7.15 -5.17
CA ALA A 244 9.04 -6.82 -4.77
C ALA A 244 8.14 -6.50 -5.95
N GLU A 245 6.92 -7.03 -5.92
CA GLU A 245 5.76 -6.60 -6.69
C GLU A 245 4.58 -6.54 -5.71
N ASN A 246 4.12 -5.35 -5.38
CA ASN A 246 3.29 -5.11 -4.21
C ASN A 246 2.09 -4.24 -4.51
N GLU A 247 1.04 -4.42 -3.71
CA GLU A 247 -0.06 -3.47 -3.62
C GLU A 247 -0.75 -3.56 -2.25
N ILE A 248 -1.14 -2.41 -1.69
CA ILE A 248 -2.00 -2.29 -0.53
C ILE A 248 -3.23 -1.46 -0.90
N GLY A 249 -4.38 -1.75 -0.33
CA GLY A 249 -5.60 -0.99 -0.64
C GLY A 249 -6.74 -1.17 0.35
N ILE A 250 -7.64 -0.18 0.32
CA ILE A 250 -8.96 -0.22 0.95
C ILE A 250 -9.97 -0.33 -0.18
N VAL A 251 -10.76 -1.38 -0.16
CA VAL A 251 -11.77 -1.69 -1.16
C VAL A 251 -13.15 -1.39 -0.59
N THR A 252 -13.97 -0.65 -1.34
CA THR A 252 -15.37 -0.41 -1.00
C THR A 252 -16.27 -1.39 -1.75
N LEU A 253 -17.10 -2.11 -1.01
CA LEU A 253 -18.05 -3.07 -1.53
C LEU A 253 -19.36 -2.39 -1.99
N PRO A 254 -20.18 -3.03 -2.85
CA PRO A 254 -21.44 -2.46 -3.31
C PRO A 254 -22.45 -2.16 -2.20
N ASN A 255 -22.37 -2.88 -1.08
CA ASN A 255 -23.21 -2.66 0.10
C ASN A 255 -22.71 -1.54 1.03
N GLY A 256 -21.62 -0.84 0.64
CA GLY A 256 -21.00 0.22 1.43
C GLY A 256 -20.01 -0.26 2.48
N ASN A 257 -19.85 -1.57 2.70
CA ASN A 257 -18.83 -2.10 3.59
C ASN A 257 -17.42 -2.01 2.98
N HIS A 258 -16.40 -2.17 3.84
CA HIS A 258 -15.01 -2.01 3.43
C HIS A 258 -14.15 -3.18 3.92
N TYR A 259 -13.07 -3.42 3.19
CA TYR A 259 -11.96 -4.21 3.68
C TYR A 259 -10.62 -3.63 3.26
N SER A 260 -9.61 -3.81 4.08
CA SER A 260 -8.22 -3.59 3.65
C SER A 260 -7.60 -4.90 3.18
N ILE A 261 -6.75 -4.78 2.17
CA ILE A 261 -5.98 -5.89 1.62
C ILE A 261 -4.54 -5.47 1.35
N THR A 262 -3.61 -6.33 1.73
CA THR A 262 -2.19 -6.21 1.43
C THR A 262 -1.74 -7.43 0.65
N LEU A 263 -1.11 -7.19 -0.49
CA LEU A 263 -0.56 -8.21 -1.38
C LEU A 263 0.90 -7.87 -1.69
N PHE A 264 1.80 -8.71 -1.20
CA PHE A 264 3.24 -8.61 -1.38
C PHE A 264 3.75 -9.88 -2.08
N VAL A 265 4.36 -9.71 -3.26
CA VAL A 265 5.07 -10.76 -3.98
C VAL A 265 6.55 -10.41 -3.97
N SER A 266 7.38 -11.25 -3.36
CA SER A 266 8.79 -10.97 -3.15
C SER A 266 9.67 -12.16 -3.52
N ASN A 267 10.94 -11.86 -3.85
CA ASN A 267 11.93 -12.86 -4.23
C ASN A 267 11.40 -13.81 -5.33
N SER A 268 10.80 -13.20 -6.35
CA SER A 268 10.14 -13.91 -7.44
C SER A 268 11.07 -14.05 -8.65
N ILE A 269 11.15 -15.25 -9.22
CA ILE A 269 11.76 -15.49 -10.53
C ILE A 269 10.71 -15.66 -11.64
N GLU A 270 9.44 -15.40 -11.31
CA GLU A 270 8.35 -15.34 -12.28
C GLU A 270 8.48 -14.10 -13.18
N THR A 271 7.72 -14.05 -14.28
CA THR A 271 7.61 -12.84 -15.09
C THR A 271 6.81 -11.76 -14.37
N ASP A 272 6.99 -10.49 -14.75
CA ASP A 272 6.24 -9.37 -14.17
C ASP A 272 4.73 -9.55 -14.39
N SER A 273 4.31 -10.07 -15.53
CA SER A 273 2.91 -10.41 -15.81
C SER A 273 2.36 -11.46 -14.85
N VAL A 274 3.14 -12.49 -14.51
CA VAL A 274 2.75 -13.52 -13.53
C VAL A 274 2.66 -12.93 -12.13
N ASN A 275 3.60 -12.08 -11.73
CA ASN A 275 3.57 -11.40 -10.43
C ASN A 275 2.34 -10.50 -10.29
N CYS A 276 2.03 -9.70 -11.30
CA CYS A 276 0.82 -8.87 -11.33
C CYS A 276 -0.45 -9.72 -11.31
N LYS A 277 -0.47 -10.83 -12.07
CA LYS A 277 -1.60 -11.74 -12.11
C LYS A 277 -1.87 -12.43 -10.77
N ILE A 278 -0.84 -12.78 -9.99
CA ILE A 278 -1.02 -13.30 -8.62
C ILE A 278 -1.80 -12.28 -7.77
N ILE A 279 -1.44 -11.00 -7.85
CA ILE A 279 -2.13 -9.93 -7.12
C ILE A 279 -3.58 -9.81 -7.58
N SER A 280 -3.82 -9.77 -8.88
CA SER A 280 -5.13 -9.64 -9.48
C SER A 280 -6.06 -10.83 -9.15
N ASP A 281 -5.56 -12.06 -9.30
CA ASP A 281 -6.33 -13.29 -9.03
C ASP A 281 -6.71 -13.37 -7.54
N ILE A 282 -5.78 -13.10 -6.61
CA ILE A 282 -6.06 -13.11 -5.18
C ILE A 282 -7.06 -12.01 -4.82
N SER A 283 -6.88 -10.80 -5.38
CA SER A 283 -7.82 -9.69 -5.16
C SER A 283 -9.24 -10.06 -5.59
N LYS A 284 -9.39 -10.71 -6.77
CA LYS A 284 -10.70 -11.20 -7.24
C LYS A 284 -11.30 -12.25 -6.30
N VAL A 285 -10.50 -13.19 -5.83
CA VAL A 285 -10.96 -14.23 -4.90
C VAL A 285 -11.45 -13.64 -3.59
N VAL A 286 -10.74 -12.61 -3.06
CA VAL A 286 -11.13 -11.91 -1.83
C VAL A 286 -12.40 -11.09 -2.07
N TRP A 287 -12.50 -10.39 -3.20
CA TRP A 287 -13.72 -9.68 -3.59
C TRP A 287 -14.93 -10.61 -3.63
N ASP A 288 -14.81 -11.76 -4.30
CA ASP A 288 -15.89 -12.75 -4.39
C ASP A 288 -16.30 -13.28 -3.02
N TYR A 289 -15.37 -13.37 -2.08
CA TYR A 289 -15.64 -13.78 -0.70
C TYR A 289 -16.55 -12.78 0.02
N PHE A 290 -16.28 -11.48 -0.11
CA PHE A 290 -17.03 -10.42 0.57
C PHE A 290 -18.33 -10.02 -0.12
N ASN A 291 -18.48 -10.34 -1.39
CA ASN A 291 -19.62 -9.93 -2.21
C ASN A 291 -20.60 -11.09 -2.49
N LYS A 292 -20.74 -12.00 -1.52
CA LYS A 292 -21.69 -13.12 -1.58
C LYS A 292 -23.03 -12.76 -0.98
#